data_695356195766b74b7a99a230909f2058
#
_entry.id   695356195766b74b7a99a230909f2058
#
_cell.length_a   1.000
_cell.length_b   1.000
_cell.length_c   1.000
_cell.angle_alpha   90.00
_cell.angle_beta   90.00
_cell.angle_gamma   90.00
#
_symmetry.space_group_name_H-M   'P 1'
#
loop_
_entity.id
_entity.type
_entity.pdbx_description
1 polymer ?
#
loop_
_entity_poly.entity_id
_entity_poly.type
_entity_poly.pdbx_seq_one_letter_code
_entity_poly.pdbx_strand_id
1 'polypeptide(L)'
;MKPSGLLKNKTVSFLFRVIRVFAVLGTATAVAVFLISLKAEPEKTAVKDILPGVTVLTVHPETRVMTVEAFGTVKPRKSVNVAVEVPGRIIHLHPSFIEGGQIKREEPVARIDPRSYELELSAGRVRVQQARLDIENFEQDVKNLRQDIVLSEENLELVRKELERVKTLTQNQFASQNSRDRAEQAYLQAKMQFQNLSNRLLLTSTQMSAKEAALSMAEVDVQKAKLALERTRIQLEFDGLVLEKSAEVGEYVNPGQILGVVYEAGKLDVDVRIPIEKMRWIKGLSESRALPGVKIQMTRSDGPGGSGWTGRVARLKAGIDERTRTLPLTIEIDPPGPDHPSFFHLKPGAFVQCTIIGESVDNLFVLPRHLLKTGDIIFTVRDGRVKMKRVTVFRKFEEEIYISDGLVPGEEVVSSPLPGAVEGMAVAVRNPAGETGSRQ
;
A
#
# COMPACT_ATOMS: atom_id res chain seq x y z
N MET A 1 -20.92 -135.80 -54.73
CA MET A 1 -19.86 -136.44 -53.91
C MET A 1 -18.82 -135.44 -53.51
N LYS A 2 -18.62 -135.33 -52.18
CA LYS A 2 -17.59 -134.56 -51.49
C LYS A 2 -16.15 -134.81 -52.09
N PRO A 3 -15.15 -133.99 -51.71
CA PRO A 3 -14.83 -133.43 -50.37
C PRO A 3 -14.05 -132.05 -50.35
N SER A 4 -14.15 -131.52 -49.15
CA SER A 4 -13.08 -131.06 -48.22
C SER A 4 -12.05 -129.93 -48.64
N GLY A 5 -12.14 -128.89 -47.92
CA GLY A 5 -11.14 -128.44 -46.92
C GLY A 5 -10.10 -127.47 -47.40
N LEU A 6 -9.94 -126.37 -46.71
CA LEU A 6 -8.63 -125.94 -46.23
C LEU A 6 -8.75 -124.61 -45.42
N LEU A 7 -8.57 -124.75 -44.09
CA LEU A 7 -8.15 -123.71 -43.17
C LEU A 7 -6.70 -123.36 -43.50
N LYS A 8 -6.40 -122.09 -43.82
CA LYS A 8 -5.09 -121.48 -43.49
C LYS A 8 -5.04 -119.98 -43.75
N ASN A 9 -4.43 -119.27 -42.85
CA ASN A 9 -3.80 -117.95 -42.91
C ASN A 9 -4.53 -116.73 -42.42
N LYS A 10 -5.13 -116.73 -41.15
CA LYS A 10 -5.40 -115.50 -40.39
C LYS A 10 -4.26 -115.02 -39.53
N THR A 11 -3.34 -115.91 -39.13
CA THR A 11 -2.19 -115.63 -38.27
C THR A 11 -1.02 -114.87 -38.94
N VAL A 12 -0.76 -115.19 -40.25
CA VAL A 12 0.35 -114.58 -41.00
C VAL A 12 -0.01 -113.08 -41.33
N SER A 13 -1.26 -112.76 -41.63
CA SER A 13 -1.64 -111.40 -41.94
C SER A 13 -1.65 -110.47 -40.77
N PHE A 14 -1.84 -111.06 -39.55
CA PHE A 14 -1.75 -110.25 -38.32
C PHE A 14 -0.29 -109.92 -37.96
N LEU A 15 0.62 -110.86 -38.13
CA LEU A 15 2.03 -110.65 -37.85
C LEU A 15 2.64 -109.60 -38.80
N PHE A 16 2.27 -109.57 -40.13
CA PHE A 16 2.69 -108.60 -41.09
C PHE A 16 2.12 -107.18 -40.77
N ARG A 17 0.93 -107.07 -40.22
CA ARG A 17 0.38 -105.74 -39.72
C ARG A 17 1.10 -105.22 -38.54
N VAL A 18 1.46 -106.07 -37.56
CA VAL A 18 2.22 -105.70 -36.41
C VAL A 18 3.62 -105.24 -36.76
N ILE A 19 4.29 -106.01 -37.64
CA ILE A 19 5.65 -105.63 -38.19
C ILE A 19 5.62 -104.27 -38.88
N ARG A 20 4.56 -104.02 -39.72
CA ARG A 20 4.40 -102.69 -40.34
C ARG A 20 4.19 -101.53 -39.35
N VAL A 21 3.44 -101.78 -38.34
CA VAL A 21 3.19 -100.74 -37.27
C VAL A 21 4.52 -100.48 -36.57
N PHE A 22 5.27 -101.46 -36.17
CA PHE A 22 6.58 -101.32 -35.55
C PHE A 22 7.60 -100.69 -36.50
N ALA A 23 7.56 -100.97 -37.80
CA ALA A 23 8.45 -100.36 -38.80
C ALA A 23 8.11 -98.85 -38.95
N VAL A 24 6.81 -98.49 -38.98
CA VAL A 24 6.38 -97.11 -39.07
C VAL A 24 6.71 -96.36 -37.80
N LEU A 25 6.51 -97.00 -36.62
CA LEU A 25 6.89 -96.35 -35.33
C LEU A 25 8.42 -96.19 -35.23
N GLY A 26 9.21 -97.23 -35.69
CA GLY A 26 10.66 -97.14 -35.71
C GLY A 26 11.20 -96.03 -36.65
N THR A 27 10.57 -95.89 -37.82
CA THR A 27 10.95 -94.80 -38.73
C THR A 27 10.52 -93.44 -38.23
N ALA A 28 9.33 -93.34 -37.58
CA ALA A 28 8.88 -92.07 -36.93
C ALA A 28 9.79 -91.65 -35.76
N THR A 29 10.20 -92.59 -34.94
CA THR A 29 11.18 -92.32 -33.87
C THR A 29 12.59 -92.00 -34.45
N ALA A 30 13.03 -92.67 -35.49
CA ALA A 30 14.31 -92.33 -36.13
C ALA A 30 14.29 -90.94 -36.74
N VAL A 31 13.18 -90.55 -37.38
CA VAL A 31 12.97 -89.16 -37.91
C VAL A 31 12.89 -88.16 -36.82
N ALA A 32 12.21 -88.48 -35.73
CA ALA A 32 12.09 -87.54 -34.53
C ALA A 32 13.46 -87.32 -33.87
N VAL A 33 14.26 -88.42 -33.69
CA VAL A 33 15.62 -88.30 -33.12
C VAL A 33 16.52 -87.56 -34.13
N PHE A 34 16.37 -87.76 -35.43
CA PHE A 34 17.13 -87.05 -36.47
C PHE A 34 16.75 -85.56 -36.47
N LEU A 35 15.48 -85.20 -36.32
CA LEU A 35 15.03 -83.84 -36.24
C LEU A 35 15.47 -83.12 -34.89
N ILE A 36 15.56 -83.89 -33.83
CA ILE A 36 16.09 -83.37 -32.55
C ILE A 36 17.61 -83.18 -32.64
N SER A 37 18.34 -84.02 -33.36
CA SER A 37 19.78 -83.85 -33.55
C SER A 37 20.14 -82.71 -34.49
N LEU A 38 19.23 -82.31 -35.40
CA LEU A 38 19.36 -81.17 -36.26
C LEU A 38 19.03 -79.83 -35.54
N LYS A 39 18.52 -79.85 -34.30
CA LYS A 39 18.29 -78.66 -33.50
C LYS A 39 19.65 -78.11 -33.11
N ALA A 40 20.13 -77.12 -33.89
CA ALA A 40 21.30 -76.34 -33.49
C ALA A 40 21.09 -75.74 -32.13
N GLU A 41 21.98 -75.92 -31.16
CA GLU A 41 22.00 -75.18 -29.92
C GLU A 41 22.00 -73.67 -30.29
N PRO A 42 21.05 -72.84 -29.72
CA PRO A 42 21.14 -71.40 -29.93
C PRO A 42 22.48 -70.96 -29.36
N GLU A 43 23.32 -70.35 -30.20
CA GLU A 43 24.50 -69.62 -29.76
C GLU A 43 24.04 -68.69 -28.68
N LYS A 44 24.54 -68.82 -27.48
CA LYS A 44 24.42 -67.82 -26.40
C LYS A 44 25.16 -66.63 -26.92
N THR A 45 24.41 -65.73 -27.67
CA THR A 45 24.84 -64.37 -27.93
C THR A 45 25.06 -63.76 -26.59
N ALA A 46 26.29 -63.44 -26.22
CA ALA A 46 26.59 -62.64 -25.08
C ALA A 46 25.75 -61.35 -25.17
N VAL A 47 24.77 -61.19 -24.29
CA VAL A 47 23.99 -59.95 -24.20
C VAL A 47 25.04 -58.90 -23.90
N LYS A 48 25.38 -58.11 -24.94
CA LYS A 48 26.20 -56.92 -24.76
C LYS A 48 25.37 -56.05 -23.84
N ASP A 49 25.77 -55.90 -22.56
CA ASP A 49 25.13 -55.03 -21.63
C ASP A 49 25.11 -53.64 -22.24
N ILE A 50 23.97 -53.31 -22.89
CA ILE A 50 23.75 -51.97 -23.41
C ILE A 50 23.54 -51.10 -22.19
N LEU A 51 24.63 -50.52 -21.72
CA LEU A 51 24.59 -49.55 -20.63
C LEU A 51 23.65 -48.41 -21.01
N PRO A 52 22.61 -48.12 -20.25
CA PRO A 52 21.72 -47.02 -20.55
C PRO A 52 22.53 -45.72 -20.58
N GLY A 53 22.44 -45.02 -21.72
CA GLY A 53 23.07 -43.72 -21.89
C GLY A 53 22.34 -42.66 -21.06
N VAL A 54 23.07 -41.97 -20.21
CA VAL A 54 22.54 -40.87 -19.37
C VAL A 54 23.24 -39.57 -19.70
N THR A 55 22.50 -38.50 -19.75
CA THR A 55 23.06 -37.14 -19.79
C THR A 55 23.26 -36.66 -18.35
N VAL A 56 24.39 -36.02 -18.11
CA VAL A 56 24.71 -35.47 -16.76
C VAL A 56 24.83 -33.96 -16.80
N LEU A 57 24.52 -33.34 -15.66
CA LEU A 57 24.71 -31.93 -15.38
C LEU A 57 25.74 -31.80 -14.28
N THR A 58 26.86 -31.12 -14.53
CA THR A 58 27.85 -30.81 -13.49
C THR A 58 27.35 -29.66 -12.63
N VAL A 59 27.29 -29.87 -11.34
CA VAL A 59 26.74 -28.88 -10.41
C VAL A 59 27.83 -28.09 -9.71
N HIS A 60 27.61 -26.78 -9.65
CA HIS A 60 28.45 -25.88 -8.88
C HIS A 60 27.59 -25.06 -7.92
N PRO A 61 28.14 -24.71 -6.75
CA PRO A 61 27.42 -23.83 -5.85
C PRO A 61 27.36 -22.42 -6.43
N GLU A 62 26.18 -21.82 -6.33
CA GLU A 62 25.90 -20.47 -6.79
C GLU A 62 25.30 -19.64 -5.65
N THR A 63 25.51 -18.32 -5.73
CA THR A 63 24.78 -17.36 -4.89
C THR A 63 23.47 -17.00 -5.58
N ARG A 64 22.36 -17.16 -4.89
CA ARG A 64 21.02 -16.84 -5.42
C ARG A 64 20.29 -15.88 -4.52
N VAL A 65 19.71 -14.84 -5.14
CA VAL A 65 18.83 -13.88 -4.46
C VAL A 65 17.45 -14.53 -4.34
N MET A 66 16.96 -14.61 -3.12
CA MET A 66 15.61 -15.10 -2.87
C MET A 66 14.59 -14.07 -3.32
N THR A 67 13.59 -14.50 -4.03
CA THR A 67 12.49 -13.63 -4.45
C THR A 67 11.16 -14.13 -3.90
N VAL A 68 10.26 -13.19 -3.61
CA VAL A 68 8.89 -13.51 -3.21
C VAL A 68 7.94 -12.83 -4.17
N GLU A 69 7.20 -13.63 -4.90
CA GLU A 69 6.14 -13.14 -5.78
C GLU A 69 4.85 -12.97 -4.99
N ALA A 70 4.21 -11.85 -5.23
CA ALA A 70 2.94 -11.51 -4.63
C ALA A 70 2.14 -10.62 -5.58
N PHE A 71 0.83 -10.62 -5.42
CA PHE A 71 -0.08 -9.81 -6.23
C PHE A 71 -0.71 -8.72 -5.38
N GLY A 72 -0.95 -7.58 -5.98
CA GLY A 72 -1.55 -6.45 -5.29
C GLY A 72 -2.34 -5.53 -6.19
N THR A 73 -3.04 -4.61 -5.56
CA THR A 73 -3.80 -3.57 -6.24
C THR A 73 -3.14 -2.23 -5.98
N VAL A 74 -2.97 -1.46 -7.03
CA VAL A 74 -2.45 -0.10 -6.97
C VAL A 74 -3.48 0.81 -6.32
N LYS A 75 -3.04 1.61 -5.37
CA LYS A 75 -3.86 2.62 -4.68
C LYS A 75 -3.13 3.95 -4.64
N PRO A 76 -3.84 5.05 -4.61
CA PRO A 76 -3.22 6.34 -4.34
C PRO A 76 -2.68 6.35 -2.91
N ARG A 77 -1.48 6.92 -2.71
CA ARG A 77 -0.90 7.12 -1.37
C ARG A 77 -1.73 8.10 -0.54
N LYS A 78 -2.20 9.17 -1.17
CA LYS A 78 -3.07 10.18 -0.58
C LYS A 78 -4.23 10.44 -1.52
N SER A 79 -5.44 10.24 -1.03
CA SER A 79 -6.67 10.65 -1.68
C SER A 79 -7.47 11.54 -0.74
N VAL A 80 -8.10 12.56 -1.27
CA VAL A 80 -8.88 13.53 -0.53
C VAL A 80 -10.26 13.66 -1.16
N ASN A 81 -11.27 13.61 -0.32
CA ASN A 81 -12.62 13.98 -0.72
C ASN A 81 -12.68 15.50 -0.76
N VAL A 82 -12.94 16.04 -1.94
CA VAL A 82 -13.17 17.48 -2.11
C VAL A 82 -14.57 17.77 -1.60
N ALA A 83 -14.65 18.24 -0.35
CA ALA A 83 -15.91 18.51 0.34
C ALA A 83 -16.17 20.01 0.47
N VAL A 84 -17.43 20.37 0.49
CA VAL A 84 -17.91 21.74 0.67
C VAL A 84 -17.91 22.07 2.17
N GLU A 85 -17.42 23.26 2.53
CA GLU A 85 -17.42 23.73 3.92
C GLU A 85 -18.53 24.74 4.21
N VAL A 86 -19.05 25.44 3.17
CA VAL A 86 -20.09 26.47 3.30
C VAL A 86 -21.20 26.25 2.28
N PRO A 87 -22.48 26.49 2.62
CA PRO A 87 -23.59 26.24 1.70
C PRO A 87 -23.66 27.27 0.58
N GLY A 88 -24.18 26.87 -0.58
CA GLY A 88 -24.41 27.80 -1.69
C GLY A 88 -24.50 27.13 -3.05
N ARG A 89 -24.65 27.94 -4.09
CA ARG A 89 -24.69 27.45 -5.46
C ARG A 89 -23.31 27.41 -6.07
N ILE A 90 -22.94 26.34 -6.74
CA ILE A 90 -21.71 26.24 -7.52
C ILE A 90 -21.84 27.14 -8.75
N ILE A 91 -20.99 28.13 -8.86
CA ILE A 91 -20.95 29.06 -10.01
C ILE A 91 -19.84 28.73 -11.01
N HIS A 92 -18.84 27.97 -10.55
CA HIS A 92 -17.70 27.58 -11.38
C HIS A 92 -17.13 26.24 -10.89
N LEU A 93 -16.82 25.37 -11.84
CA LEU A 93 -15.98 24.19 -11.65
C LEU A 93 -14.78 24.31 -12.60
N HIS A 94 -13.62 23.86 -12.13
CA HIS A 94 -12.43 23.85 -12.97
C HIS A 94 -12.66 22.97 -14.20
N PRO A 95 -12.28 23.40 -15.44
CA PRO A 95 -12.51 22.62 -16.65
C PRO A 95 -11.90 21.21 -16.59
N SER A 96 -10.76 21.06 -15.91
CA SER A 96 -10.11 19.75 -15.67
C SER A 96 -10.71 18.99 -14.48
N PHE A 97 -11.77 19.47 -13.81
CA PHE A 97 -12.46 18.70 -12.78
C PHE A 97 -13.42 17.70 -13.43
N ILE A 98 -12.82 16.77 -14.16
CA ILE A 98 -13.42 15.61 -14.83
C ILE A 98 -12.58 14.39 -14.49
N GLU A 99 -13.16 13.20 -14.55
CA GLU A 99 -12.44 11.95 -14.27
C GLU A 99 -11.17 11.82 -15.13
N GLY A 100 -10.04 11.62 -14.48
CA GLY A 100 -8.71 11.58 -15.11
C GLY A 100 -8.10 12.95 -15.41
N GLY A 101 -8.79 14.04 -15.14
CA GLY A 101 -8.26 15.39 -15.31
C GLY A 101 -7.25 15.75 -14.21
N GLN A 102 -6.32 16.65 -14.55
CA GLN A 102 -5.29 17.12 -13.63
C GLN A 102 -5.57 18.56 -13.21
N ILE A 103 -5.46 18.83 -11.92
CA ILE A 103 -5.62 20.14 -11.31
C ILE A 103 -4.34 20.43 -10.52
N LYS A 104 -3.76 21.58 -10.74
CA LYS A 104 -2.54 22.00 -10.04
C LYS A 104 -2.89 22.53 -8.66
N ARG A 105 -1.89 22.50 -7.80
CA ARG A 105 -1.95 23.11 -6.47
C ARG A 105 -2.41 24.56 -6.57
N GLU A 106 -3.28 24.98 -5.62
CA GLU A 106 -3.82 26.34 -5.51
C GLU A 106 -4.77 26.79 -6.65
N GLU A 107 -4.94 25.98 -7.71
CA GLU A 107 -6.00 26.23 -8.67
C GLU A 107 -7.39 25.94 -8.04
N PRO A 108 -8.38 26.83 -8.26
CA PRO A 108 -9.70 26.60 -7.68
C PRO A 108 -10.41 25.44 -8.39
N VAL A 109 -10.65 24.37 -7.65
CA VAL A 109 -11.43 23.21 -8.10
C VAL A 109 -12.89 23.60 -8.34
N ALA A 110 -13.45 24.34 -7.37
CA ALA A 110 -14.82 24.81 -7.41
C ALA A 110 -14.95 26.19 -6.75
N ARG A 111 -15.96 26.95 -7.17
CA ARG A 111 -16.31 28.22 -6.56
C ARG A 111 -17.80 28.25 -6.27
N ILE A 112 -18.13 28.51 -5.01
CA ILE A 112 -19.48 28.77 -4.55
C ILE A 112 -19.79 30.26 -4.73
N ASP A 113 -21.03 30.63 -4.94
CA ASP A 113 -21.45 32.01 -5.11
C ASP A 113 -21.05 32.86 -3.88
N PRO A 114 -20.10 33.79 -4.03
CA PRO A 114 -19.54 34.55 -2.90
C PRO A 114 -20.38 35.74 -2.48
N ARG A 115 -21.38 36.14 -3.26
CA ARG A 115 -22.09 37.43 -3.10
C ARG A 115 -22.70 37.61 -1.69
N SER A 116 -23.33 36.59 -1.15
CA SER A 116 -23.90 36.64 0.20
C SER A 116 -22.82 36.79 1.28
N TYR A 117 -21.68 36.11 1.11
CA TYR A 117 -20.53 36.16 2.01
C TYR A 117 -19.78 37.49 1.94
N GLU A 118 -19.67 38.09 0.75
CA GLU A 118 -19.09 39.42 0.55
C GLU A 118 -19.95 40.50 1.24
N LEU A 119 -21.28 40.40 1.15
CA LEU A 119 -22.19 41.29 1.86
C LEU A 119 -22.09 41.15 3.39
N GLU A 120 -22.01 39.91 3.91
CA GLU A 120 -21.84 39.66 5.34
C GLU A 120 -20.51 40.23 5.88
N LEU A 121 -19.42 40.04 5.10
CA LEU A 121 -18.11 40.61 5.42
C LEU A 121 -18.18 42.15 5.45
N SER A 122 -18.86 42.75 4.47
CA SER A 122 -19.06 44.21 4.40
C SER A 122 -19.87 44.71 5.61
N ALA A 123 -20.96 44.04 5.95
CA ALA A 123 -21.78 44.38 7.13
C ALA A 123 -20.97 44.26 8.44
N GLY A 124 -20.14 43.21 8.55
CA GLY A 124 -19.22 43.07 9.70
C GLY A 124 -18.24 44.23 9.81
N ARG A 125 -17.64 44.68 8.71
CA ARG A 125 -16.72 45.82 8.68
C ARG A 125 -17.40 47.12 9.14
N VAL A 126 -18.66 47.35 8.70
CA VAL A 126 -19.45 48.51 9.19
C VAL A 126 -19.70 48.44 10.69
N ARG A 127 -20.01 47.25 11.23
CA ARG A 127 -20.17 47.07 12.70
C ARG A 127 -18.88 47.37 13.47
N VAL A 128 -17.72 46.96 12.97
CA VAL A 128 -16.43 47.34 13.58
C VAL A 128 -16.22 48.83 13.54
N GLN A 129 -16.52 49.51 12.43
CA GLN A 129 -16.42 50.97 12.34
C GLN A 129 -17.34 51.67 13.31
N GLN A 130 -18.59 51.22 13.46
CA GLN A 130 -19.54 51.74 14.44
C GLN A 130 -19.01 51.60 15.88
N ALA A 131 -18.51 50.43 16.25
CA ALA A 131 -17.94 50.18 17.57
C ALA A 131 -16.73 51.07 17.89
N ARG A 132 -15.88 51.35 16.86
CA ARG A 132 -14.75 52.29 17.02
C ARG A 132 -15.22 53.71 17.26
N LEU A 133 -16.21 54.19 16.51
CA LEU A 133 -16.80 55.51 16.72
C LEU A 133 -17.48 55.61 18.10
N ASP A 134 -18.11 54.55 18.59
CA ASP A 134 -18.70 54.53 19.94
C ASP A 134 -17.65 54.62 21.04
N ILE A 135 -16.45 54.08 20.84
CA ILE A 135 -15.32 54.24 21.75
C ILE A 135 -14.81 55.69 21.70
N GLU A 136 -14.56 56.21 20.50
CA GLU A 136 -14.06 57.59 20.29
C GLU A 136 -15.00 58.63 20.94
N ASN A 137 -16.31 58.51 20.72
CA ASN A 137 -17.31 59.35 21.34
C ASN A 137 -17.27 59.23 22.87
N PHE A 138 -17.14 58.04 23.42
CA PHE A 138 -17.06 57.81 24.83
C PHE A 138 -15.76 58.38 25.45
N GLU A 139 -14.65 58.28 24.77
CA GLU A 139 -13.38 58.92 25.19
C GLU A 139 -13.52 60.43 25.26
N GLN A 140 -14.23 61.05 24.29
CA GLN A 140 -14.52 62.47 24.34
C GLN A 140 -15.42 62.84 25.55
N ASP A 141 -16.45 62.02 25.82
CA ASP A 141 -17.32 62.22 27.00
C ASP A 141 -16.52 62.11 28.31
N VAL A 142 -15.60 61.16 28.40
CA VAL A 142 -14.69 61.01 29.57
C VAL A 142 -13.79 62.24 29.71
N LYS A 143 -13.27 62.76 28.60
CA LYS A 143 -12.46 63.98 28.60
C LYS A 143 -13.25 65.21 29.12
N ASN A 144 -14.47 65.37 28.62
CA ASN A 144 -15.38 66.44 29.10
C ASN A 144 -15.69 66.29 30.61
N LEU A 145 -16.01 65.06 31.04
CA LEU A 145 -16.25 64.77 32.44
C LEU A 145 -15.06 65.11 33.35
N ARG A 146 -13.83 64.83 32.88
CA ARG A 146 -12.62 65.24 33.67
C ARG A 146 -12.48 66.74 33.76
N GLN A 147 -12.80 67.50 32.71
CA GLN A 147 -12.81 68.97 32.77
C GLN A 147 -13.85 69.47 33.73
N ASP A 148 -15.08 68.90 33.73
CA ASP A 148 -16.16 69.28 34.71
C ASP A 148 -15.72 68.97 36.10
N ILE A 149 -15.01 67.91 36.39
CA ILE A 149 -14.46 67.55 37.70
C ILE A 149 -13.46 68.62 38.14
N VAL A 150 -12.54 69.07 37.30
CA VAL A 150 -11.57 70.13 37.63
C VAL A 150 -12.30 71.41 38.00
N LEU A 151 -13.28 71.85 37.21
CA LEU A 151 -14.07 73.06 37.53
C LEU A 151 -14.87 72.93 38.84
N SER A 152 -15.43 71.76 39.07
CA SER A 152 -16.18 71.50 40.34
C SER A 152 -15.26 71.44 41.55
N GLU A 153 -14.03 70.94 41.41
CA GLU A 153 -13.00 70.94 42.46
C GLU A 153 -12.56 72.35 42.82
N GLU A 154 -12.31 73.21 41.81
CA GLU A 154 -11.98 74.62 41.98
C GLU A 154 -13.11 75.36 42.71
N ASN A 155 -14.37 75.11 42.28
CA ASN A 155 -15.53 75.69 42.97
C ASN A 155 -15.66 75.24 44.44
N LEU A 156 -15.45 73.91 44.68
CA LEU A 156 -15.47 73.34 46.03
C LEU A 156 -14.42 74.04 46.95
N GLU A 157 -13.22 74.23 46.40
CA GLU A 157 -12.15 74.92 47.17
C GLU A 157 -12.45 76.39 47.46
N LEU A 158 -13.07 77.10 46.49
CA LEU A 158 -13.53 78.48 46.73
C LEU A 158 -14.57 78.59 47.85
N VAL A 159 -15.62 77.72 47.72
CA VAL A 159 -16.70 77.71 48.74
C VAL A 159 -16.19 77.25 50.14
N ARG A 160 -15.21 76.33 50.16
CA ARG A 160 -14.54 75.92 51.40
C ARG A 160 -13.80 77.08 52.08
N LYS A 161 -13.01 77.81 51.29
CA LYS A 161 -12.33 79.03 51.81
C LYS A 161 -13.30 80.08 52.36
N GLU A 162 -14.42 80.29 51.70
CA GLU A 162 -15.46 81.16 52.12
C GLU A 162 -16.10 80.69 53.42
N LEU A 163 -16.42 79.42 53.57
CA LEU A 163 -16.94 78.82 54.78
C LEU A 163 -15.96 79.03 55.96
N GLU A 164 -14.67 78.79 55.81
CA GLU A 164 -13.65 78.98 56.86
C GLU A 164 -13.52 80.45 57.23
N ARG A 165 -13.57 81.34 56.25
CA ARG A 165 -13.60 82.80 56.48
C ARG A 165 -14.84 83.23 57.36
N VAL A 166 -16.03 82.75 56.96
CA VAL A 166 -17.29 83.07 57.67
C VAL A 166 -17.32 82.44 59.07
N LYS A 167 -16.79 81.21 59.24
CA LYS A 167 -16.65 80.58 60.56
C LYS A 167 -15.78 81.43 61.53
N THR A 168 -14.63 81.90 61.07
CA THR A 168 -13.72 82.74 61.82
C THR A 168 -14.38 84.09 62.25
N LEU A 169 -15.11 84.74 61.29
CA LEU A 169 -15.84 85.96 61.56
C LEU A 169 -16.98 85.75 62.55
N THR A 170 -17.69 84.63 62.51
CA THR A 170 -18.78 84.27 63.39
C THR A 170 -18.24 84.02 64.81
N GLN A 171 -17.12 83.34 65.00
CA GLN A 171 -16.44 83.13 66.26
C GLN A 171 -16.03 84.46 66.92
N ASN A 172 -15.62 85.44 66.13
CA ASN A 172 -15.25 86.79 66.60
C ASN A 172 -16.45 87.75 66.72
N GLN A 173 -17.70 87.26 66.57
CA GLN A 173 -18.95 88.06 66.64
C GLN A 173 -19.15 89.08 65.50
N PHE A 174 -18.38 88.94 64.38
CA PHE A 174 -18.51 89.84 63.20
C PHE A 174 -19.45 89.33 62.11
N ALA A 175 -19.99 88.10 62.22
CA ALA A 175 -20.97 87.54 61.29
C ALA A 175 -22.10 86.82 62.04
N SER A 176 -23.28 86.73 61.43
CA SER A 176 -24.42 86.02 62.00
C SER A 176 -24.34 84.49 61.82
N GLN A 177 -25.02 83.75 62.74
CA GLN A 177 -25.18 82.29 62.60
C GLN A 177 -25.83 81.89 61.27
N ASN A 178 -26.83 82.70 60.84
CA ASN A 178 -27.48 82.46 59.53
C ASN A 178 -26.50 82.55 58.33
N SER A 179 -25.52 83.45 58.38
CA SER A 179 -24.47 83.56 57.35
C SER A 179 -23.57 82.34 57.33
N ARG A 180 -23.21 81.78 58.50
CA ARG A 180 -22.43 80.53 58.62
C ARG A 180 -23.22 79.34 58.04
N ASP A 181 -24.53 79.24 58.46
CA ASP A 181 -25.39 78.15 58.01
C ASP A 181 -25.57 78.14 56.45
N ARG A 182 -25.71 79.35 55.85
CA ARG A 182 -25.74 79.51 54.38
C ARG A 182 -24.40 79.09 53.70
N ALA A 183 -23.28 79.51 54.29
CA ALA A 183 -21.96 79.12 53.76
C ALA A 183 -21.73 77.61 53.88
N GLU A 184 -22.18 77.00 54.96
CA GLU A 184 -22.10 75.54 55.14
C GLU A 184 -23.01 74.79 54.17
N GLN A 185 -24.21 75.27 53.91
CA GLN A 185 -25.12 74.73 52.93
C GLN A 185 -24.51 74.80 51.51
N ALA A 186 -23.91 75.96 51.15
CA ALA A 186 -23.23 76.12 49.85
C ALA A 186 -22.06 75.15 49.72
N TYR A 187 -21.23 74.96 50.77
CA TYR A 187 -20.13 73.99 50.79
C TYR A 187 -20.63 72.55 50.59
N LEU A 188 -21.68 72.12 51.29
CA LEU A 188 -22.25 70.77 51.16
C LEU A 188 -22.80 70.55 49.80
N GLN A 189 -23.44 71.57 49.16
CA GLN A 189 -23.90 71.44 47.75
C GLN A 189 -22.73 71.25 46.77
N ALA A 190 -21.67 72.09 46.90
CA ALA A 190 -20.50 71.96 46.03
C ALA A 190 -19.78 70.59 46.22
N LYS A 191 -19.70 70.14 47.53
CA LYS A 191 -19.11 68.81 47.81
C LYS A 191 -19.92 67.69 47.25
N MET A 192 -21.26 67.71 47.31
CA MET A 192 -22.09 66.68 46.67
C MET A 192 -21.93 66.67 45.15
N GLN A 193 -21.84 67.84 44.50
CA GLN A 193 -21.62 67.95 43.08
C GLN A 193 -20.27 67.33 42.65
N PHE A 194 -19.18 67.69 43.35
CA PHE A 194 -17.85 67.08 43.07
C PHE A 194 -17.85 65.57 43.28
N GLN A 195 -18.47 65.08 44.37
CA GLN A 195 -18.56 63.65 44.64
C GLN A 195 -19.36 62.91 43.60
N ASN A 196 -20.47 63.46 43.09
CA ASN A 196 -21.26 62.87 42.02
C ASN A 196 -20.48 62.75 40.74
N LEU A 197 -19.74 63.79 40.34
CA LEU A 197 -18.89 63.74 39.11
C LEU A 197 -17.72 62.74 39.26
N SER A 198 -17.09 62.71 40.45
CA SER A 198 -16.02 61.76 40.77
C SER A 198 -16.50 60.31 40.74
N ASN A 199 -17.69 60.04 41.36
CA ASN A 199 -18.29 58.69 41.29
C ASN A 199 -18.62 58.29 39.82
N ARG A 200 -19.08 59.23 39.00
CA ARG A 200 -19.37 59.04 37.61
C ARG A 200 -18.07 58.66 36.81
N LEU A 201 -16.93 59.32 37.13
CA LEU A 201 -15.65 59.03 36.58
C LEU A 201 -15.20 57.59 36.91
N LEU A 202 -15.41 57.11 38.13
CA LEU A 202 -15.06 55.75 38.51
C LEU A 202 -15.77 54.69 37.68
N LEU A 203 -16.98 54.93 37.21
CA LEU A 203 -17.76 54.04 36.39
C LEU A 203 -17.31 54.02 34.94
N THR A 204 -16.56 55.06 34.47
CA THR A 204 -16.16 55.14 33.06
C THR A 204 -15.20 54.03 32.63
N SER A 205 -14.34 53.53 33.55
CA SER A 205 -13.42 52.42 33.25
C SER A 205 -14.16 51.14 32.87
N THR A 206 -15.22 50.81 33.66
CA THR A 206 -16.05 49.65 33.39
C THR A 206 -16.83 49.81 32.08
N GLN A 207 -17.34 51.03 31.82
CA GLN A 207 -18.06 51.33 30.56
C GLN A 207 -17.13 51.29 29.36
N MET A 208 -15.89 51.76 29.49
CA MET A 208 -14.86 51.66 28.45
C MET A 208 -14.56 50.19 28.11
N SER A 209 -14.28 49.35 29.13
CA SER A 209 -14.04 47.93 28.95
C SER A 209 -15.21 47.22 28.28
N ALA A 210 -16.45 47.62 28.59
CA ALA A 210 -17.61 47.06 27.89
C ALA A 210 -17.66 47.42 26.39
N LYS A 211 -17.27 48.66 26.03
CA LYS A 211 -17.20 49.11 24.62
C LYS A 211 -16.04 48.45 23.87
N GLU A 212 -14.89 48.29 24.50
CA GLU A 212 -13.73 47.54 23.95
C GLU A 212 -14.11 46.07 23.69
N ALA A 213 -14.84 45.45 24.63
CA ALA A 213 -15.35 44.10 24.44
C ALA A 213 -16.34 44.01 23.23
N ALA A 214 -17.20 45.02 23.07
CA ALA A 214 -18.10 45.08 21.92
C ALA A 214 -17.34 45.24 20.58
N LEU A 215 -16.27 46.05 20.53
CA LEU A 215 -15.39 46.17 19.39
C LEU A 215 -14.72 44.80 19.07
N SER A 216 -14.14 44.17 20.08
CA SER A 216 -13.51 42.85 19.92
C SER A 216 -14.49 41.83 19.37
N MET A 217 -15.73 41.81 19.83
CA MET A 217 -16.77 40.93 19.32
C MET A 217 -17.10 41.21 17.85
N ALA A 218 -17.19 42.46 17.43
CA ALA A 218 -17.41 42.86 16.05
C ALA A 218 -16.22 42.45 15.14
N GLU A 219 -14.99 42.56 15.64
CA GLU A 219 -13.79 42.12 14.93
C GLU A 219 -13.77 40.60 14.74
N VAL A 220 -14.18 39.80 15.73
CA VAL A 220 -14.36 38.35 15.62
C VAL A 220 -15.40 37.99 14.56
N ASP A 221 -16.51 38.74 14.50
CA ASP A 221 -17.54 38.52 13.47
C ASP A 221 -17.01 38.80 12.06
N VAL A 222 -16.16 39.80 11.87
CA VAL A 222 -15.46 40.08 10.61
C VAL A 222 -14.54 38.88 10.24
N GLN A 223 -13.81 38.32 11.21
CA GLN A 223 -12.95 37.17 10.96
C GLN A 223 -13.77 35.95 10.54
N LYS A 224 -14.91 35.68 11.18
CA LYS A 224 -15.82 34.60 10.78
C LYS A 224 -16.35 34.78 9.36
N ALA A 225 -16.81 35.98 9.02
CA ALA A 225 -17.31 36.30 7.71
C ALA A 225 -16.21 36.18 6.62
N LYS A 226 -14.99 36.61 6.93
CA LYS A 226 -13.82 36.45 6.07
C LYS A 226 -13.50 34.97 5.81
N LEU A 227 -13.44 34.16 6.85
CA LEU A 227 -13.22 32.73 6.73
C LEU A 227 -14.32 32.03 5.91
N ALA A 228 -15.59 32.41 6.12
CA ALA A 228 -16.69 31.88 5.33
C ALA A 228 -16.56 32.23 3.84
N LEU A 229 -16.12 33.45 3.53
CA LEU A 229 -15.85 33.89 2.16
C LEU A 229 -14.67 33.12 1.54
N GLU A 230 -13.57 32.90 2.27
CA GLU A 230 -12.44 32.12 1.82
C GLU A 230 -12.86 30.68 1.46
N ARG A 231 -13.73 30.06 2.27
CA ARG A 231 -14.27 28.72 2.06
C ARG A 231 -15.20 28.59 0.85
N THR A 232 -15.60 29.69 0.24
CA THR A 232 -16.31 29.65 -1.06
C THR A 232 -15.39 29.24 -2.21
N ARG A 233 -14.05 29.34 -2.03
CA ARG A 233 -13.04 28.91 -2.99
C ARG A 233 -12.47 27.58 -2.52
N ILE A 234 -12.82 26.51 -3.19
CA ILE A 234 -12.34 25.19 -2.89
C ILE A 234 -11.07 24.94 -3.70
N GLN A 235 -9.95 24.69 -3.03
CA GLN A 235 -8.62 24.51 -3.64
C GLN A 235 -7.94 23.24 -3.09
N LEU A 236 -6.96 22.72 -3.85
CA LEU A 236 -6.12 21.61 -3.43
C LEU A 236 -4.79 22.14 -2.89
N GLU A 237 -4.26 21.45 -1.88
CA GLU A 237 -2.93 21.72 -1.33
C GLU A 237 -1.79 21.03 -2.11
N PHE A 238 -2.13 20.22 -3.13
CA PHE A 238 -1.20 19.42 -3.94
C PHE A 238 -1.69 19.32 -5.38
N ASP A 239 -0.81 18.93 -6.29
CA ASP A 239 -1.17 18.62 -7.68
C ASP A 239 -1.96 17.33 -7.72
N GLY A 240 -3.24 17.42 -8.09
CA GLY A 240 -4.20 16.33 -7.99
C GLY A 240 -4.67 15.79 -9.32
N LEU A 241 -4.94 14.48 -9.34
CA LEU A 241 -5.67 13.80 -10.41
C LEU A 241 -7.07 13.45 -9.91
N VAL A 242 -8.09 13.78 -10.68
CA VAL A 242 -9.49 13.54 -10.34
C VAL A 242 -9.80 12.05 -10.54
N LEU A 243 -10.20 11.37 -9.47
CA LEU A 243 -10.63 9.97 -9.51
C LEU A 243 -12.12 9.86 -9.83
N GLU A 244 -12.93 10.73 -9.21
CA GLU A 244 -14.39 10.74 -9.33
C GLU A 244 -14.92 12.17 -9.25
N LYS A 245 -15.93 12.48 -10.04
CA LYS A 245 -16.66 13.75 -10.03
C LYS A 245 -18.12 13.49 -9.70
N SER A 246 -18.67 14.23 -8.72
CA SER A 246 -20.05 14.06 -8.26
C SER A 246 -20.87 15.35 -8.27
N ALA A 247 -20.31 16.48 -8.74
CA ALA A 247 -20.97 17.79 -8.70
C ALA A 247 -21.01 18.48 -10.06
N GLU A 248 -22.04 19.32 -10.26
CA GLU A 248 -22.24 20.09 -11.48
C GLU A 248 -22.39 21.59 -11.21
N VAL A 249 -22.04 22.42 -12.21
CA VAL A 249 -22.24 23.87 -12.16
C VAL A 249 -23.74 24.18 -12.08
N GLY A 250 -24.12 25.08 -11.17
CA GLY A 250 -25.52 25.45 -10.93
C GLY A 250 -26.18 24.66 -9.80
N GLU A 251 -25.57 23.59 -9.34
CA GLU A 251 -26.05 22.79 -8.20
C GLU A 251 -25.95 23.60 -6.90
N TYR A 252 -26.93 23.40 -6.00
CA TYR A 252 -26.88 23.94 -4.64
C TYR A 252 -26.31 22.89 -3.69
N VAL A 253 -25.27 23.23 -2.97
CA VAL A 253 -24.51 22.30 -2.12
C VAL A 253 -24.55 22.71 -0.65
N ASN A 254 -24.42 21.73 0.23
CA ASN A 254 -24.42 21.91 1.67
C ASN A 254 -23.07 21.51 2.28
N PRO A 255 -22.73 22.03 3.47
CA PRO A 255 -21.51 21.62 4.19
C PRO A 255 -21.42 20.11 4.37
N GLY A 256 -20.24 19.54 4.07
CA GLY A 256 -19.98 18.10 4.10
C GLY A 256 -20.32 17.35 2.81
N GLN A 257 -20.99 17.99 1.85
CA GLN A 257 -21.23 17.37 0.55
C GLN A 257 -19.92 17.21 -0.23
N ILE A 258 -19.69 16.01 -0.78
CA ILE A 258 -18.49 15.67 -1.56
C ILE A 258 -18.73 16.03 -3.02
N LEU A 259 -17.88 16.86 -3.59
CA LEU A 259 -17.90 17.24 -4.99
C LEU A 259 -17.19 16.23 -5.90
N GLY A 260 -16.25 15.49 -5.34
CA GLY A 260 -15.48 14.47 -6.02
C GLY A 260 -14.31 13.98 -5.17
N VAL A 261 -13.56 13.02 -5.72
CA VAL A 261 -12.39 12.43 -5.09
C VAL A 261 -11.16 12.77 -5.93
N VAL A 262 -10.13 13.29 -5.29
CA VAL A 262 -8.86 13.66 -5.94
C VAL A 262 -7.71 12.98 -5.22
N TYR A 263 -6.73 12.50 -5.95
CA TYR A 263 -5.52 11.91 -5.38
C TYR A 263 -4.25 12.62 -5.84
N GLU A 264 -3.20 12.55 -5.03
CA GLU A 264 -1.92 13.19 -5.31
C GLU A 264 -1.23 12.54 -6.51
N ALA A 265 -0.94 13.35 -7.54
CA ALA A 265 -0.31 12.89 -8.77
C ALA A 265 1.08 12.28 -8.50
N GLY A 266 1.38 11.15 -9.15
CA GLY A 266 2.69 10.51 -9.08
C GLY A 266 3.00 9.75 -7.79
N LYS A 267 2.10 9.75 -6.80
CA LYS A 267 2.30 9.01 -5.54
C LYS A 267 1.33 7.86 -5.42
N LEU A 268 1.79 6.69 -5.84
CA LEU A 268 1.03 5.46 -5.82
C LEU A 268 1.70 4.43 -4.91
N ASP A 269 0.89 3.65 -4.24
CA ASP A 269 1.28 2.52 -3.42
C ASP A 269 0.63 1.24 -3.95
N VAL A 270 1.22 0.08 -3.68
CA VAL A 270 0.60 -1.23 -3.94
C VAL A 270 0.31 -1.90 -2.61
N ASP A 271 -0.94 -2.23 -2.38
CA ASP A 271 -1.34 -3.09 -1.26
C ASP A 271 -1.19 -4.56 -1.69
N VAL A 272 -0.24 -5.25 -1.09
CA VAL A 272 0.11 -6.64 -1.37
C VAL A 272 -0.17 -7.50 -0.15
N ARG A 273 -0.57 -8.76 -0.36
CA ARG A 273 -0.77 -9.75 0.71
C ARG A 273 0.22 -10.89 0.52
N ILE A 274 1.03 -11.16 1.54
CA ILE A 274 2.04 -12.21 1.50
C ILE A 274 1.68 -13.30 2.52
N PRO A 275 1.66 -14.59 2.11
CA PRO A 275 1.52 -15.69 3.07
C PRO A 275 2.65 -15.66 4.11
N ILE A 276 2.30 -15.91 5.38
CA ILE A 276 3.26 -15.86 6.51
C ILE A 276 4.47 -16.77 6.26
N GLU A 277 4.25 -17.93 5.63
CA GLU A 277 5.30 -18.89 5.30
C GLU A 277 6.40 -18.32 4.39
N LYS A 278 6.04 -17.36 3.52
CA LYS A 278 6.99 -16.71 2.61
C LYS A 278 7.77 -15.57 3.26
N MET A 279 7.35 -15.12 4.44
CA MET A 279 7.99 -14.01 5.17
C MET A 279 9.46 -14.29 5.53
N ARG A 280 9.80 -15.55 5.83
CA ARG A 280 11.17 -15.96 6.16
C ARG A 280 12.20 -15.65 5.06
N TRP A 281 11.72 -15.43 3.81
CA TRP A 281 12.57 -15.14 2.68
C TRP A 281 12.82 -13.64 2.45
N ILE A 282 12.13 -12.79 3.23
CA ILE A 282 12.22 -11.33 3.14
C ILE A 282 12.97 -10.83 4.38
N LYS A 283 14.30 -10.69 4.29
CA LYS A 283 15.11 -10.15 5.39
C LYS A 283 14.94 -8.64 5.50
N GLY A 284 15.04 -8.10 6.71
CA GLY A 284 14.94 -6.65 6.97
C GLY A 284 13.57 -6.14 7.38
N LEU A 285 12.52 -6.96 7.31
CA LEU A 285 11.18 -6.57 7.78
C LEU A 285 11.07 -6.55 9.31
N SER A 286 11.94 -7.30 9.99
CA SER A 286 11.99 -7.40 11.47
C SER A 286 13.05 -6.48 12.09
N GLU A 287 14.05 -6.10 11.34
CA GLU A 287 15.13 -5.23 11.80
C GLU A 287 15.07 -3.95 10.96
N SER A 288 14.88 -2.79 11.58
CA SER A 288 14.71 -1.44 10.98
C SER A 288 15.84 -0.97 10.02
N ARG A 289 16.44 -1.87 9.25
CA ARG A 289 17.48 -1.60 8.26
C ARG A 289 16.96 -1.86 6.86
N ALA A 290 17.22 -0.93 5.97
CA ALA A 290 16.96 -0.90 4.52
C ALA A 290 15.86 -1.85 4.03
N LEU A 291 14.67 -1.31 3.82
CA LEU A 291 13.54 -2.05 3.30
C LEU A 291 13.84 -2.65 1.91
N PRO A 292 13.44 -3.89 1.63
CA PRO A 292 13.78 -4.57 0.39
C PRO A 292 13.22 -3.87 -0.84
N GLY A 293 14.02 -3.85 -1.91
CA GLY A 293 13.60 -3.38 -3.22
C GLY A 293 12.54 -4.30 -3.83
N VAL A 294 11.67 -3.75 -4.66
CA VAL A 294 10.59 -4.48 -5.32
C VAL A 294 10.58 -4.16 -6.80
N LYS A 295 10.47 -5.19 -7.63
CA LYS A 295 10.15 -5.05 -9.06
C LYS A 295 8.65 -5.26 -9.24
N ILE A 296 8.00 -4.33 -9.93
CA ILE A 296 6.54 -4.31 -10.11
C ILE A 296 6.26 -4.46 -11.60
N GLN A 297 5.39 -5.39 -11.96
CA GLN A 297 4.95 -5.60 -13.34
C GLN A 297 3.43 -5.67 -13.38
N MET A 298 2.82 -5.18 -14.44
CA MET A 298 1.38 -5.39 -14.65
C MET A 298 1.12 -6.87 -14.98
N THR A 299 0.11 -7.44 -14.37
CA THR A 299 -0.27 -8.86 -14.54
C THR A 299 -0.68 -9.20 -15.98
N ARG A 300 -0.96 -8.19 -16.79
CA ARG A 300 -1.33 -8.31 -18.20
C ARG A 300 -0.28 -7.64 -19.07
N SER A 301 0.91 -8.19 -19.08
CA SER A 301 1.94 -7.77 -20.03
C SER A 301 1.90 -8.70 -21.22
N ASP A 302 1.49 -8.18 -22.36
CA ASP A 302 1.58 -8.87 -23.65
C ASP A 302 3.05 -8.92 -24.09
N GLY A 303 3.81 -9.86 -23.55
CA GLY A 303 5.16 -10.19 -24.01
C GLY A 303 6.30 -9.89 -23.02
N PRO A 304 7.47 -10.51 -23.24
CA PRO A 304 8.69 -10.26 -22.50
C PRO A 304 9.26 -8.88 -22.88
N GLY A 305 9.06 -7.88 -22.08
CA GLY A 305 9.53 -6.50 -22.29
C GLY A 305 8.61 -5.42 -21.73
N GLY A 306 7.58 -5.79 -21.01
CA GLY A 306 6.70 -4.83 -20.33
C GLY A 306 7.50 -3.93 -19.39
N SER A 307 7.34 -2.62 -19.56
CA SER A 307 7.95 -1.59 -18.72
C SER A 307 7.63 -1.88 -17.26
N GLY A 308 8.62 -2.34 -16.50
CA GLY A 308 8.49 -2.59 -15.08
C GLY A 308 8.64 -1.30 -14.30
N TRP A 309 7.85 -1.14 -13.25
CA TRP A 309 8.09 -0.12 -12.24
C TRP A 309 8.97 -0.71 -11.14
N THR A 310 9.71 0.15 -10.49
CA THR A 310 10.46 -0.18 -9.28
C THR A 310 9.77 0.45 -8.08
N GLY A 311 10.05 -0.11 -6.93
CA GLY A 311 9.54 0.39 -5.67
C GLY A 311 10.26 -0.25 -4.50
N ARG A 312 9.82 0.08 -3.31
CA ARG A 312 10.34 -0.49 -2.07
C ARG A 312 9.20 -0.84 -1.13
N VAL A 313 9.42 -1.83 -0.30
CA VAL A 313 8.49 -2.10 0.80
C VAL A 313 8.53 -0.90 1.75
N ALA A 314 7.42 -0.21 1.92
CA ALA A 314 7.35 0.98 2.77
C ALA A 314 6.96 0.62 4.21
N ARG A 315 6.00 -0.29 4.37
CA ARG A 315 5.47 -0.65 5.69
C ARG A 315 4.76 -1.99 5.69
N LEU A 316 4.80 -2.67 6.83
CA LEU A 316 3.93 -3.78 7.16
C LEU A 316 2.73 -3.27 7.93
N LYS A 317 1.55 -3.77 7.63
CA LYS A 317 0.38 -3.54 8.48
C LYS A 317 0.47 -4.42 9.73
N ALA A 318 0.07 -3.88 10.86
CA ALA A 318 0.24 -4.55 12.16
C ALA A 318 -0.63 -5.82 12.35
N GLY A 319 -1.65 -6.01 11.53
CA GLY A 319 -2.58 -7.13 11.64
C GLY A 319 -2.35 -8.20 10.58
N ILE A 320 -2.46 -9.45 10.97
CA ILE A 320 -2.51 -10.60 10.07
C ILE A 320 -3.98 -10.84 9.71
N ASP A 321 -4.28 -11.08 8.45
CA ASP A 321 -5.59 -11.53 8.02
C ASP A 321 -5.74 -13.02 8.41
N GLU A 322 -6.49 -13.28 9.47
CA GLU A 322 -6.65 -14.64 10.05
C GLU A 322 -7.31 -15.61 9.06
N ARG A 323 -8.21 -15.12 8.20
CA ARG A 323 -8.92 -15.94 7.23
C ARG A 323 -8.01 -16.43 6.11
N THR A 324 -7.12 -15.56 5.64
CA THR A 324 -6.21 -15.85 4.52
C THR A 324 -4.80 -16.24 4.99
N ARG A 325 -4.49 -16.06 6.28
CA ARG A 325 -3.16 -16.24 6.87
C ARG A 325 -2.08 -15.46 6.13
N THR A 326 -2.44 -14.25 5.67
CA THR A 326 -1.53 -13.37 4.95
C THR A 326 -1.21 -12.14 5.77
N LEU A 327 -0.01 -11.63 5.58
CA LEU A 327 0.42 -10.35 6.10
C LEU A 327 0.27 -9.29 5.00
N PRO A 328 -0.55 -8.27 5.21
CA PRO A 328 -0.65 -7.18 4.27
C PRO A 328 0.55 -6.24 4.43
N LEU A 329 1.18 -5.90 3.31
CA LEU A 329 2.24 -4.91 3.23
C LEU A 329 1.94 -3.89 2.15
N THR A 330 2.51 -2.71 2.31
CA THR A 330 2.40 -1.61 1.35
C THR A 330 3.76 -1.41 0.69
N ILE A 331 3.75 -1.43 -0.63
CA ILE A 331 4.91 -1.14 -1.48
C ILE A 331 4.74 0.28 -2.01
N GLU A 332 5.71 1.13 -1.77
CA GLU A 332 5.82 2.46 -2.34
C GLU A 332 6.42 2.35 -3.74
N ILE A 333 5.70 2.88 -4.73
CA ILE A 333 6.17 2.89 -6.12
C ILE A 333 7.02 4.14 -6.31
N ASP A 334 8.21 3.95 -6.89
CA ASP A 334 9.02 5.07 -7.32
C ASP A 334 8.40 5.65 -8.61
N PRO A 335 8.02 6.93 -8.63
CA PRO A 335 7.40 7.50 -9.82
C PRO A 335 8.39 7.43 -10.99
N PRO A 336 8.00 6.85 -12.11
CA PRO A 336 8.81 6.96 -13.32
C PRO A 336 8.93 8.42 -13.69
N GLY A 337 10.11 8.84 -14.17
CA GLY A 337 10.31 10.19 -14.66
C GLY A 337 9.25 10.55 -15.72
N PRO A 338 8.96 11.85 -15.95
CA PRO A 338 7.90 12.30 -16.84
C PRO A 338 8.05 11.79 -18.28
N ASP A 339 9.28 11.45 -18.69
CA ASP A 339 9.60 10.96 -20.04
C ASP A 339 9.47 9.43 -20.17
N HIS A 340 9.09 8.71 -19.10
CA HIS A 340 8.99 7.26 -19.15
C HIS A 340 7.67 6.82 -19.79
N PRO A 341 7.70 5.96 -20.82
CA PRO A 341 6.48 5.52 -21.53
C PRO A 341 5.41 4.90 -20.63
N SER A 342 5.82 4.39 -19.46
CA SER A 342 4.94 3.74 -18.49
C SER A 342 4.23 4.71 -17.54
N PHE A 343 4.52 6.00 -17.59
CA PHE A 343 3.92 7.00 -16.68
C PHE A 343 2.39 6.99 -16.72
N PHE A 344 1.82 6.78 -17.90
CA PHE A 344 0.37 6.81 -18.11
C PHE A 344 -0.36 5.48 -17.86
N HIS A 345 0.37 4.36 -17.64
CA HIS A 345 -0.25 3.04 -17.61
C HIS A 345 -0.61 2.54 -16.20
N LEU A 346 0.04 3.06 -15.16
CA LEU A 346 -0.25 2.64 -13.80
C LEU A 346 -1.29 3.56 -13.16
N LYS A 347 -2.51 3.08 -13.07
CA LYS A 347 -3.64 3.80 -12.48
C LYS A 347 -4.12 3.14 -11.19
N PRO A 348 -4.72 3.89 -10.27
CA PRO A 348 -5.44 3.31 -9.14
C PRO A 348 -6.42 2.24 -9.60
N GLY A 349 -6.50 1.12 -8.88
CA GLY A 349 -7.31 -0.04 -9.24
C GLY A 349 -6.59 -1.07 -10.13
N ALA A 350 -5.44 -0.75 -10.72
CA ALA A 350 -4.66 -1.71 -11.51
C ALA A 350 -4.19 -2.88 -10.64
N PHE A 351 -4.28 -4.11 -11.17
CA PHE A 351 -3.77 -5.31 -10.53
C PHE A 351 -2.36 -5.59 -11.06
N VAL A 352 -1.41 -5.76 -10.15
CA VAL A 352 0.02 -5.88 -10.47
C VAL A 352 0.64 -7.08 -9.77
N GLN A 353 1.65 -7.66 -10.43
CA GLN A 353 2.54 -8.65 -9.83
C GLN A 353 3.78 -7.93 -9.28
N CYS A 354 4.11 -8.23 -8.05
CA CYS A 354 5.25 -7.66 -7.33
C CYS A 354 6.26 -8.77 -7.02
N THR A 355 7.47 -8.62 -7.49
CA THR A 355 8.60 -9.50 -7.14
C THR A 355 9.45 -8.79 -6.10
N ILE A 356 9.30 -9.19 -4.85
CA ILE A 356 10.05 -8.65 -3.71
C ILE A 356 11.42 -9.31 -3.69
N ILE A 357 12.47 -8.50 -3.71
CA ILE A 357 13.87 -8.95 -3.68
C ILE A 357 14.23 -9.22 -2.22
N GLY A 358 14.45 -10.47 -1.89
CA GLY A 358 14.81 -10.90 -0.56
C GLY A 358 16.32 -11.01 -0.34
N GLU A 359 16.70 -11.93 0.57
CA GLU A 359 18.11 -12.17 0.94
C GLU A 359 18.86 -12.91 -0.15
N SER A 360 20.15 -12.59 -0.27
CA SER A 360 21.11 -13.41 -1.02
C SER A 360 21.58 -14.58 -0.18
N VAL A 361 21.48 -15.79 -0.71
CA VAL A 361 21.92 -17.01 -0.05
C VAL A 361 23.03 -17.61 -0.88
N ASP A 362 24.18 -17.85 -0.23
CA ASP A 362 25.36 -18.42 -0.85
C ASP A 362 25.36 -19.95 -0.80
N ASN A 363 26.19 -20.57 -1.62
CA ASN A 363 26.42 -22.00 -1.63
C ASN A 363 25.18 -22.87 -1.90
N LEU A 364 24.31 -22.42 -2.81
CA LEU A 364 23.17 -23.20 -3.26
C LEU A 364 23.46 -23.93 -4.57
N PHE A 365 23.08 -25.18 -4.66
CA PHE A 365 23.06 -25.92 -5.93
C PHE A 365 21.68 -25.76 -6.56
N VAL A 366 21.65 -25.23 -7.77
CA VAL A 366 20.40 -24.99 -8.54
C VAL A 366 20.22 -26.12 -9.54
N LEU A 367 19.10 -26.80 -9.45
CA LEU A 367 18.77 -27.92 -10.31
C LEU A 367 17.32 -27.82 -10.83
N PRO A 368 17.04 -28.34 -12.03
CA PRO A 368 15.67 -28.50 -12.50
C PRO A 368 14.85 -29.38 -11.53
N ARG A 369 13.64 -28.97 -11.23
CA ARG A 369 12.78 -29.64 -10.24
C ARG A 369 12.50 -31.10 -10.56
N HIS A 370 12.41 -31.47 -11.83
CA HIS A 370 12.10 -32.86 -12.27
C HIS A 370 13.20 -33.87 -11.89
N LEU A 371 14.42 -33.40 -11.53
CA LEU A 371 15.53 -34.28 -11.13
C LEU A 371 15.36 -34.73 -9.65
N LEU A 372 14.57 -34.03 -8.84
CA LEU A 372 14.27 -34.44 -7.48
C LEU A 372 13.27 -35.60 -7.49
N LYS A 373 13.65 -36.73 -6.90
CA LYS A 373 12.80 -37.89 -6.74
C LYS A 373 12.12 -37.91 -5.37
N THR A 374 11.14 -38.78 -5.20
CA THR A 374 10.41 -38.97 -3.94
C THR A 374 11.39 -39.29 -2.80
N GLY A 375 11.24 -38.62 -1.66
CA GLY A 375 12.12 -38.73 -0.50
C GLY A 375 13.35 -37.83 -0.55
N ASP A 376 13.31 -36.76 -1.35
CA ASP A 376 14.39 -35.79 -1.54
C ASP A 376 15.71 -36.46 -2.00
N ILE A 377 15.61 -37.36 -3.01
CA ILE A 377 16.72 -38.11 -3.58
C ILE A 377 17.05 -37.55 -4.96
N ILE A 378 18.35 -37.46 -5.26
CA ILE A 378 18.91 -37.11 -6.56
C ILE A 378 19.85 -38.23 -7.03
N PHE A 379 19.85 -38.51 -8.30
CA PHE A 379 20.75 -39.47 -8.90
C PHE A 379 22.02 -38.78 -9.36
N THR A 380 23.17 -39.23 -8.86
CA THR A 380 24.50 -38.79 -9.27
C THR A 380 25.24 -39.93 -9.96
N VAL A 381 26.23 -39.59 -10.78
CA VAL A 381 27.10 -40.59 -11.41
C VAL A 381 28.49 -40.47 -10.82
N ARG A 382 29.05 -41.61 -10.37
CA ARG A 382 30.44 -41.71 -9.99
C ARG A 382 31.04 -43.00 -10.48
N ASP A 383 32.16 -42.91 -11.18
CA ASP A 383 32.87 -44.05 -11.75
C ASP A 383 31.97 -44.87 -12.71
N GLY A 384 31.10 -44.19 -13.50
CA GLY A 384 30.15 -44.82 -14.43
C GLY A 384 29.00 -45.58 -13.76
N ARG A 385 28.73 -45.35 -12.49
CA ARG A 385 27.65 -45.98 -11.73
C ARG A 385 26.75 -44.93 -11.11
N VAL A 386 25.44 -45.19 -11.09
CA VAL A 386 24.43 -44.36 -10.43
C VAL A 386 24.55 -44.51 -8.93
N LYS A 387 24.58 -43.38 -8.24
CA LYS A 387 24.45 -43.25 -6.76
C LYS A 387 23.22 -42.48 -6.42
N MET A 388 22.45 -42.96 -5.45
CA MET A 388 21.28 -42.32 -4.94
C MET A 388 21.67 -41.46 -3.73
N LYS A 389 21.64 -40.13 -3.85
CA LYS A 389 21.97 -39.24 -2.74
C LYS A 389 20.73 -38.56 -2.21
N ARG A 390 20.57 -38.62 -0.89
CA ARG A 390 19.58 -37.78 -0.19
C ARG A 390 20.16 -36.39 -0.06
N VAL A 391 19.35 -35.38 -0.43
CA VAL A 391 19.75 -33.96 -0.40
C VAL A 391 18.86 -33.16 0.54
N THR A 392 19.39 -32.07 1.06
CA THR A 392 18.62 -31.11 1.85
C THR A 392 18.13 -30.01 0.93
N VAL A 393 16.82 -30.01 0.67
CA VAL A 393 16.21 -29.02 -0.20
C VAL A 393 15.96 -27.73 0.60
N PHE A 394 16.61 -26.66 0.18
CA PHE A 394 16.44 -25.34 0.76
C PHE A 394 15.12 -24.69 0.35
N ARG A 395 14.81 -24.74 -0.98
CA ARG A 395 13.57 -24.21 -1.53
C ARG A 395 13.17 -24.91 -2.83
N LYS A 396 11.85 -25.10 -3.02
CA LYS A 396 11.26 -25.65 -4.25
C LYS A 396 10.51 -24.55 -4.97
N PHE A 397 10.85 -24.33 -6.25
CA PHE A 397 10.13 -23.47 -7.18
C PHE A 397 9.34 -24.33 -8.19
N GLU A 398 8.64 -23.71 -9.13
CA GLU A 398 7.89 -24.45 -10.15
C GLU A 398 8.82 -25.22 -11.08
N GLU A 399 9.89 -24.60 -11.56
CA GLU A 399 10.83 -25.18 -12.52
C GLU A 399 12.13 -25.64 -11.90
N GLU A 400 12.59 -25.01 -10.82
CA GLU A 400 13.88 -25.22 -10.16
C GLU A 400 13.77 -25.64 -8.70
N ILE A 401 14.81 -26.27 -8.21
CA ILE A 401 15.01 -26.54 -6.77
C ILE A 401 16.37 -26.00 -6.34
N TYR A 402 16.42 -25.46 -5.14
CA TYR A 402 17.65 -25.02 -4.49
C TYR A 402 17.99 -25.99 -3.37
N ILE A 403 19.22 -26.51 -3.41
CA ILE A 403 19.73 -27.52 -2.47
C ILE A 403 20.86 -26.87 -1.68
N SER A 404 20.78 -26.99 -0.36
CA SER A 404 21.78 -26.45 0.55
C SER A 404 22.84 -27.46 0.98
N ASP A 405 22.52 -28.75 0.92
CA ASP A 405 23.45 -29.79 1.37
C ASP A 405 23.17 -31.14 0.68
N GLY A 406 24.18 -32.03 0.64
CA GLY A 406 24.08 -33.35 0.03
C GLY A 406 24.76 -33.48 -1.34
N LEU A 407 25.21 -32.38 -1.95
CA LEU A 407 25.98 -32.36 -3.20
C LEU A 407 27.37 -31.78 -2.97
N VAL A 408 28.33 -32.20 -3.82
CA VAL A 408 29.71 -31.69 -3.80
C VAL A 408 29.97 -30.87 -5.06
N PRO A 409 30.72 -29.77 -5.00
CA PRO A 409 31.10 -29.01 -6.19
C PRO A 409 31.77 -29.89 -7.24
N GLY A 410 31.28 -29.79 -8.51
CA GLY A 410 31.79 -30.59 -9.62
C GLY A 410 31.18 -32.00 -9.73
N GLU A 411 30.18 -32.34 -8.91
CA GLU A 411 29.49 -33.64 -9.00
C GLU A 411 28.55 -33.69 -10.19
N GLU A 412 28.49 -34.87 -10.85
CA GLU A 412 27.64 -35.10 -12.02
C GLU A 412 26.27 -35.63 -11.60
N VAL A 413 25.22 -34.84 -11.83
CA VAL A 413 23.83 -35.21 -11.59
C VAL A 413 23.18 -35.72 -12.88
N VAL A 414 22.46 -36.83 -12.81
CA VAL A 414 21.74 -37.39 -13.96
C VAL A 414 20.60 -36.48 -14.35
N SER A 415 20.66 -35.91 -15.58
CA SER A 415 19.64 -34.99 -16.11
C SER A 415 18.62 -35.66 -17.03
N SER A 416 18.95 -36.83 -17.60
CA SER A 416 18.04 -37.59 -18.45
C SER A 416 17.09 -38.48 -17.64
N PRO A 417 15.89 -38.80 -18.16
CA PRO A 417 15.02 -39.81 -17.56
C PRO A 417 15.71 -41.16 -17.47
N LEU A 418 15.75 -41.77 -16.30
CA LEU A 418 16.30 -43.10 -16.07
C LEU A 418 15.25 -43.95 -15.31
N PRO A 419 14.28 -44.55 -16.04
CA PRO A 419 13.27 -45.39 -15.44
C PRO A 419 13.89 -46.68 -14.88
N GLY A 420 13.49 -47.06 -13.65
CA GLY A 420 14.01 -48.26 -13.00
C GLY A 420 15.43 -48.14 -12.48
N ALA A 421 15.94 -46.92 -12.27
CA ALA A 421 17.27 -46.72 -11.69
C ALA A 421 17.38 -47.35 -10.31
N VAL A 422 18.44 -48.07 -10.09
CA VAL A 422 18.80 -48.68 -8.80
C VAL A 422 20.22 -48.27 -8.39
N GLU A 423 20.49 -48.28 -7.13
CA GLU A 423 21.82 -47.97 -6.59
C GLU A 423 22.87 -48.88 -7.22
N GLY A 424 23.98 -48.32 -7.72
CA GLY A 424 25.08 -49.04 -8.31
C GLY A 424 24.89 -49.45 -9.81
N MET A 425 23.76 -49.08 -10.43
CA MET A 425 23.49 -49.36 -11.86
C MET A 425 24.58 -48.75 -12.73
N ALA A 426 25.17 -49.56 -13.62
CA ALA A 426 26.17 -49.09 -14.58
C ALA A 426 25.49 -48.26 -15.70
N VAL A 427 26.04 -47.10 -16.01
CA VAL A 427 25.52 -46.17 -17.03
C VAL A 427 26.64 -45.65 -17.95
N ALA A 428 26.32 -45.33 -19.15
CA ALA A 428 27.22 -44.67 -20.10
C ALA A 428 26.91 -43.15 -20.10
N VAL A 429 27.85 -42.35 -19.60
CA VAL A 429 27.69 -40.87 -19.58
C VAL A 429 27.82 -40.34 -21.01
N ARG A 430 26.81 -39.61 -21.46
CA ARG A 430 26.83 -38.83 -22.70
C ARG A 430 26.95 -37.36 -22.35
N ASN A 431 28.02 -36.72 -22.78
CA ASN A 431 28.18 -35.29 -22.62
C ASN A 431 27.35 -34.54 -23.65
N PRO A 432 26.48 -33.61 -23.31
CA PRO A 432 25.64 -32.85 -24.26
C PRO A 432 26.44 -31.88 -25.16
N ALA A 433 27.73 -31.71 -24.94
CA ALA A 433 28.59 -30.77 -25.68
C ALA A 433 29.04 -31.24 -27.08
N GLY A 434 28.49 -32.35 -27.65
CA GLY A 434 28.96 -32.96 -28.86
C GLY A 434 28.08 -32.89 -30.12
N GLU A 435 26.89 -32.26 -30.06
CA GLU A 435 25.99 -32.21 -31.24
C GLU A 435 25.64 -30.76 -31.68
N THR A 436 26.68 -29.95 -31.87
CA THR A 436 26.50 -28.69 -32.64
C THR A 436 27.54 -28.67 -33.74
N GLY A 437 27.39 -29.57 -34.73
CA GLY A 437 28.28 -29.60 -35.88
C GLY A 437 27.90 -30.69 -36.86
N SER A 438 26.91 -30.43 -37.73
CA SER A 438 26.72 -30.87 -39.11
C SER A 438 25.22 -31.10 -39.44
N ARG A 439 24.56 -30.04 -39.82
CA ARG A 439 23.58 -30.11 -40.92
C ARG A 439 23.78 -28.91 -41.81
N GLN A 440 24.33 -29.18 -42.97
CA GLN A 440 24.31 -28.30 -44.14
C GLN A 440 22.89 -28.08 -44.60
#